data_54f91a7c942b559cb6192abbdc196c74
#
_entry.id   54f91a7c942b559cb6192abbdc196c74
#
_cell.length_a   1.000
_cell.length_b   1.000
_cell.length_c   1.000
_cell.angle_alpha   90.00
_cell.angle_beta   90.00
_cell.angle_gamma   90.00
#
_symmetry.space_group_name_H-M   'P 1'
#
loop_
_entity.id
_entity.type
_entity.pdbx_description
1 polymer ?
#
loop_
_entity_poly.entity_id
_entity_poly.type
_entity_poly.pdbx_seq_one_letter_code
_entity_poly.pdbx_strand_id
1 'polypeptide(L)'
;STPSKGLLRELSFAPCADFALLRAAWQAGTERGVPLHAGGIYSSDVFYDERPDLNEAMRRHGTLCVEMETAELYLLAARHRRRALSVLTIPETGARHPFRW
;
A
#
# COMPACT_ATOMS: atom_id res chain seq x y z
N SER A 1 3.72 13.13 8.35
CA SER A 1 3.81 12.10 9.40
C SER A 1 2.71 11.07 9.21
N THR A 2 2.93 9.93 9.74
CA THR A 2 1.97 8.85 9.66
C THR A 2 1.18 8.74 10.97
N PRO A 3 -0.04 8.21 10.94
CA PRO A 3 -0.81 7.98 12.16
C PRO A 3 -0.06 7.13 13.19
N SER A 4 0.81 6.24 12.72
CA SER A 4 1.59 5.39 13.62
C SER A 4 2.50 6.18 14.56
N LYS A 5 3.06 7.29 14.11
CA LYS A 5 3.92 8.11 14.96
C LYS A 5 3.14 8.75 16.10
N GLY A 6 1.92 9.18 15.86
CA GLY A 6 1.08 9.73 16.90
C GLY A 6 0.64 8.70 17.92
N LEU A 7 0.39 7.47 17.49
CA LEU A 7 -0.08 6.39 18.37
C LEU A 7 1.04 5.72 19.13
N LEU A 8 2.20 5.56 18.52
CA LEU A 8 3.32 4.82 19.09
C LEU A 8 4.45 5.72 19.59
N ARG A 9 4.23 7.03 19.54
CA ARG A 9 5.18 8.02 20.00
C ARG A 9 6.51 7.91 19.28
N GLU A 10 7.58 7.51 19.96
CA GLU A 10 8.91 7.44 19.40
C GLU A 10 9.17 6.19 18.57
N LEU A 11 8.23 5.29 18.53
CA LEU A 11 8.38 4.06 17.75
C LEU A 11 7.84 4.22 16.36
N SER A 12 8.47 3.52 15.41
CA SER A 12 7.96 3.39 14.07
C SER A 12 7.18 2.08 13.95
N PHE A 13 6.07 2.12 13.25
CA PHE A 13 5.24 0.95 13.02
C PHE A 13 5.20 0.68 11.51
N ALA A 14 5.39 -0.58 11.13
CA ALA A 14 5.31 -1.00 9.73
C ALA A 14 3.92 -1.58 9.46
N PRO A 15 3.02 -0.80 8.85
CA PRO A 15 1.67 -1.32 8.56
C PRO A 15 1.76 -2.45 7.54
N CYS A 16 1.20 -3.59 7.88
CA CYS A 16 1.27 -4.78 7.03
C CYS A 16 -0.12 -5.37 6.81
N ALA A 17 -0.31 -5.92 5.60
CA ALA A 17 -1.50 -6.69 5.31
C ALA A 17 -1.52 -7.98 6.12
N ASP A 18 -2.70 -8.52 6.34
CA ASP A 18 -2.84 -9.86 6.90
C ASP A 18 -2.36 -10.89 5.87
N PHE A 19 -1.45 -11.75 6.29
CA PHE A 19 -0.86 -12.71 5.36
C PHE A 19 -1.89 -13.73 4.83
N ALA A 20 -2.80 -14.17 5.67
CA ALA A 20 -3.81 -15.15 5.22
C ALA A 20 -4.72 -14.57 4.15
N LEU A 21 -5.13 -13.31 4.30
CA LEU A 21 -5.92 -12.62 3.29
C LEU A 21 -5.12 -12.39 2.01
N LEU A 22 -3.87 -11.98 2.13
CA LEU A 22 -3.01 -11.76 0.97
C LEU A 22 -2.81 -13.07 0.20
N ARG A 23 -2.53 -14.14 0.90
CA ARG A 23 -2.35 -15.46 0.28
C ARG A 23 -3.62 -15.92 -0.43
N ALA A 24 -4.78 -15.76 0.20
CA ALA A 24 -6.05 -16.13 -0.42
C ALA A 24 -6.32 -15.33 -1.68
N ALA A 25 -6.06 -14.03 -1.66
CA ALA A 25 -6.22 -13.17 -2.84
C ALA A 25 -5.27 -13.59 -3.96
N TRP A 26 -4.02 -13.90 -3.62
CA TRP A 26 -3.03 -14.35 -4.58
C TRP A 26 -3.45 -15.64 -5.25
N GLN A 27 -3.91 -16.63 -4.47
CA GLN A 27 -4.38 -17.90 -5.00
C GLN A 27 -5.59 -17.73 -5.90
N ALA A 28 -6.56 -16.94 -5.46
CA ALA A 28 -7.78 -16.72 -6.26
C ALA A 28 -7.45 -16.04 -7.59
N GLY A 29 -6.58 -15.05 -7.58
CA GLY A 29 -6.18 -14.37 -8.80
C GLY A 29 -5.41 -15.28 -9.75
N THR A 30 -4.50 -16.08 -9.20
CA THR A 30 -3.72 -17.03 -9.99
C THR A 30 -4.62 -18.06 -10.66
N GLU A 31 -5.57 -18.60 -9.95
CA GLU A 31 -6.51 -19.58 -10.49
C GLU A 31 -7.38 -19.01 -11.61
N ARG A 32 -7.67 -17.71 -11.54
CA ARG A 32 -8.48 -17.03 -12.54
C ARG A 32 -7.67 -16.42 -13.67
N GLY A 33 -6.38 -16.59 -13.64
CA GLY A 33 -5.48 -16.00 -14.65
C GLY A 33 -5.40 -14.49 -14.60
N VAL A 34 -5.68 -13.88 -13.46
CA VAL A 34 -5.58 -12.43 -13.29
C VAL A 34 -4.13 -12.07 -12.98
N PRO A 35 -3.52 -11.14 -13.73
CA PRO A 35 -2.19 -10.66 -13.39
C PRO A 35 -2.19 -9.96 -12.04
N LEU A 36 -1.31 -10.39 -11.14
CA LEU A 36 -1.23 -9.83 -9.80
C LEU A 36 0.20 -9.43 -9.47
N HIS A 37 0.31 -8.39 -8.67
CA HIS A 37 1.57 -7.99 -8.05
C HIS A 37 1.33 -7.86 -6.56
N ALA A 38 2.18 -8.48 -5.76
CA ALA A 38 2.14 -8.35 -4.32
C ALA A 38 3.38 -7.61 -3.86
N GLY A 39 3.22 -6.61 -3.02
CA GLY A 39 4.34 -5.84 -2.55
C GLY A 39 3.90 -4.62 -1.78
N GLY A 40 4.87 -3.77 -1.48
CA GLY A 40 4.63 -2.56 -0.72
C GLY A 40 3.96 -1.47 -1.53
N ILE A 41 3.15 -0.67 -0.85
CA ILE A 41 2.55 0.52 -1.41
C ILE A 41 2.81 1.70 -0.49
N TYR A 42 2.84 2.89 -1.08
CA TYR A 42 3.05 4.12 -0.34
C TYR A 42 1.72 4.81 -0.10
N SER A 43 1.38 5.00 1.18
CA SER A 43 0.21 5.78 1.54
C SER A 43 0.65 7.20 1.84
N SER A 44 0.14 8.14 1.06
CA SER A 44 0.50 9.54 1.17
C SER A 44 -0.68 10.37 1.66
N ASP A 45 -0.40 11.37 2.48
CA ASP A 45 -1.40 12.34 2.89
C ASP A 45 -1.64 13.39 1.80
N VAL A 46 -0.76 13.46 0.82
CA VAL A 46 -0.84 14.42 -0.27
C VAL A 46 -1.03 13.66 -1.59
N PHE A 47 -2.15 13.92 -2.28
CA PHE A 47 -2.51 13.18 -3.47
C PHE A 47 -1.48 13.37 -4.60
N TYR A 48 -1.04 14.58 -4.83
CA TYR A 48 0.02 14.88 -5.80
C TYR A 48 1.22 15.43 -5.06
N ASP A 49 2.08 14.52 -4.59
CA ASP A 49 3.30 14.92 -3.90
C ASP A 49 4.29 15.47 -4.92
N GLU A 50 4.77 16.68 -4.68
CA GLU A 50 5.71 17.37 -5.56
C GLU A 50 7.17 17.03 -5.28
N ARG A 51 7.44 15.93 -4.62
CA ARG A 51 8.79 15.46 -4.32
C ARG A 51 9.17 14.32 -5.27
N PRO A 52 9.60 14.64 -6.51
CA PRO A 52 9.89 13.60 -7.49
C PRO A 52 11.03 12.68 -7.09
N ASP A 53 11.98 13.16 -6.34
CA ASP A 53 13.09 12.36 -5.84
C ASP A 53 12.63 11.33 -4.80
N LEU A 54 11.66 11.67 -3.96
CA LEU A 54 11.08 10.71 -3.02
C LEU A 54 10.32 9.61 -3.77
N ASN A 55 9.50 10.00 -4.74
CA ASN A 55 8.74 9.04 -5.53
C ASN A 55 9.66 8.10 -6.30
N GLU A 56 10.71 8.63 -6.88
CA GLU A 56 11.69 7.82 -7.61
C GLU A 56 12.42 6.85 -6.67
N ALA A 57 12.79 7.31 -5.48
CA ALA A 57 13.44 6.45 -4.50
C ALA A 57 12.52 5.31 -4.07
N MET A 58 11.25 5.58 -3.85
CA MET A 58 10.28 4.56 -3.48
C MET A 58 10.10 3.53 -4.59
N ARG A 59 10.01 3.99 -5.83
CA ARG A 59 9.89 3.09 -6.98
C ARG A 59 11.13 2.18 -7.10
N ARG A 60 12.31 2.72 -6.91
CA ARG A 60 13.55 1.94 -6.94
C ARG A 60 13.60 0.88 -5.85
N HIS A 61 12.94 1.12 -4.74
CA HIS A 61 12.88 0.17 -3.63
C HIS A 61 11.69 -0.80 -3.75
N GLY A 62 11.07 -0.86 -4.91
CA GLY A 62 10.05 -1.86 -5.18
C GLY A 62 8.64 -1.49 -4.75
N THR A 63 8.40 -0.24 -4.39
CA THR A 63 7.04 0.20 -4.08
C THR A 63 6.21 0.19 -5.35
N LEU A 64 5.07 -0.49 -5.30
CA LEU A 64 4.24 -0.75 -6.48
C LEU A 64 3.45 0.46 -6.94
N CYS A 65 2.91 1.22 -6.00
CA CYS A 65 2.07 2.37 -6.32
C CYS A 65 1.93 3.27 -5.10
N VAL A 66 1.23 4.37 -5.29
CA VAL A 66 0.89 5.31 -4.22
C VAL A 66 -0.63 5.39 -4.10
N GLU A 67 -1.11 5.47 -2.87
CA GLU A 67 -2.52 5.69 -2.55
C GLU A 67 -2.59 6.47 -1.23
N MET A 68 -3.75 6.59 -0.61
CA MET A 68 -3.88 7.53 0.50
C MET A 68 -4.38 6.94 1.83
N GLU A 69 -4.77 5.67 1.88
CA GLU A 69 -5.52 5.17 3.04
C GLU A 69 -5.04 3.85 3.62
N THR A 70 -4.26 3.08 2.87
CA THR A 70 -3.93 1.71 3.27
C THR A 70 -3.13 1.63 4.57
N ALA A 71 -2.17 2.52 4.76
CA ALA A 71 -1.37 2.50 5.99
C ALA A 71 -2.24 2.70 7.22
N GLU A 72 -3.19 3.62 7.15
CA GLU A 72 -4.10 3.87 8.25
C GLU A 72 -5.04 2.69 8.48
N LEU A 73 -5.54 2.10 7.40
CA LEU A 73 -6.38 0.91 7.50
C LEU A 73 -5.64 -0.22 8.21
N TYR A 74 -4.41 -0.47 7.84
CA TYR A 74 -3.62 -1.55 8.45
C TYR A 74 -3.28 -1.24 9.90
N LEU A 75 -3.01 0.01 10.22
CA LEU A 75 -2.76 0.42 11.59
C LEU A 75 -4.00 0.20 12.46
N LEU A 76 -5.16 0.61 11.98
CA LEU A 76 -6.41 0.42 12.73
C LEU A 76 -6.75 -1.05 12.88
N ALA A 77 -6.54 -1.85 11.84
CA ALA A 77 -6.77 -3.29 11.91
C ALA A 77 -5.88 -3.92 12.98
N ALA A 78 -4.60 -3.56 12.99
CA ALA A 78 -3.67 -4.07 14.00
C ALA A 78 -4.10 -3.68 15.40
N ARG A 79 -4.49 -2.44 15.61
CA ARG A 79 -4.94 -1.95 16.92
C ARG A 79 -6.14 -2.72 17.44
N HIS A 80 -7.05 -3.09 16.56
CA HIS A 80 -8.28 -3.78 16.92
C HIS A 80 -8.21 -5.29 16.72
N ARG A 81 -7.03 -5.81 16.42
CA ARG A 81 -6.78 -7.24 16.17
C ARG A 81 -7.71 -7.79 15.10
N ARG A 82 -7.83 -7.02 14.02
CA ARG A 82 -8.61 -7.41 12.84
C ARG A 82 -7.68 -7.62 11.67
N ARG A 83 -8.16 -8.36 10.68
CA ARG A 83 -7.40 -8.61 9.45
C ARG A 83 -7.81 -7.60 8.40
N ALA A 84 -6.85 -7.15 7.61
CA ALA A 84 -7.12 -6.22 6.53
C ALA A 84 -6.18 -6.49 5.36
N LEU A 85 -6.67 -6.22 4.16
CA LEU A 85 -5.91 -6.30 2.93
C LEU A 85 -6.44 -5.26 1.97
N SER A 86 -5.55 -4.54 1.32
CA SER A 86 -5.90 -3.65 0.22
C SER A 86 -5.58 -4.32 -1.10
N VAL A 87 -6.54 -4.31 -2.00
CA VAL A 87 -6.39 -4.78 -3.37
C VAL A 87 -6.72 -3.62 -4.28
N LEU A 88 -5.77 -3.23 -5.12
CA LEU A 88 -5.89 -2.05 -5.95
C LEU A 88 -5.87 -2.43 -7.42
N THR A 89 -6.73 -1.79 -8.19
CA THR A 89 -6.71 -1.91 -9.64
C THR A 89 -5.94 -0.72 -10.21
N ILE A 90 -4.90 -1.02 -10.96
CA ILE A 90 -4.07 0.01 -11.58
C ILE A 90 -4.43 0.09 -13.05
N PRO A 91 -4.91 1.23 -13.53
CA PRO A 91 -5.25 1.35 -14.95
C PRO A 91 -4.03 1.16 -15.85
N GLU A 92 -4.21 0.42 -16.94
CA GLU A 92 -3.17 0.23 -17.95
C GLU A 92 -3.22 1.31 -19.02
N THR A 93 -3.21 2.54 -18.60
CA THR A 93 -3.16 3.65 -19.55
C THR A 93 -1.74 4.18 -19.61
N GLY A 94 -1.30 4.66 -20.73
CA GLY A 94 -0.02 5.33 -20.85
C GLY A 94 0.00 6.66 -20.10
N ALA A 95 -1.14 7.13 -19.65
CA ALA A 95 -1.24 8.38 -18.93
C ALA A 95 -0.81 8.21 -17.48
N ARG A 96 -0.25 9.28 -16.90
CA ARG A 96 0.12 9.29 -15.50
C ARG A 96 -1.14 9.21 -14.64
N HIS A 97 -1.11 8.33 -13.65
CA HIS A 97 -2.21 8.13 -12.72
C HIS A 97 -1.73 8.33 -11.28
N PRO A 98 -2.57 8.87 -10.37
CA PRO A 98 -2.16 9.11 -8.98
C PRO A 98 -1.66 7.87 -8.23
N PHE A 99 -2.18 6.70 -8.58
CA PHE A 99 -1.82 5.45 -7.93
C PHE A 99 -0.78 4.64 -8.69
N ARG A 100 -0.16 5.24 -9.69
CA ARG A 100 0.84 4.56 -10.53
C ARG A 100 2.03 5.47 -10.74
N TRP A 101 3.22 4.90 -10.61
CA TRP A 101 4.49 5.63 -10.80
C TRP A 101 4.79 6.04 -12.24
#